data_07f72ec58ba39b64ffc8773dd50e554f
#
_entry.id   07f72ec58ba39b64ffc8773dd50e554f
#
_cell.length_a   1.000
_cell.length_b   1.000
_cell.length_c   1.000
_cell.angle_alpha   90.00
_cell.angle_beta   90.00
_cell.angle_gamma   90.00
#
_symmetry.space_group_name_H-M   'P 1'
#
loop_
_entity.id
_entity.type
_entity.pdbx_description
1 polymer ?
#
loop_
_entity_poly.entity_id
_entity_poly.type
_entity_poly.pdbx_seq_one_letter_code
_entity_poly.pdbx_strand_id
1 'polypeptide(L)'
;MPTILFRFHFILLLSVALAHADSRAPYVWRAPLVGTWTNEGVYQAGVPLDLWDGCEAFPADVRIFDENEREWPFYITSINGALADITWPATVQSSVLVGEPARFLEHTVQVQARGGTAESRHARAVIMMAGRDFERRVEVWGRNEGEAWSWRGGAHLIHRPDAPRAGNRTIFYEPTTATQLQFRIYPSVAVPDEPLVLIGLSILTEEPEDSMTWLPLTWAAVEEPNGAAGVQSLVTDLGYRQIPVRQLTLELAPAGGGFPVKLYGRAHPTNAWHWVADGEVTSAQGRRRGILELQQTGYRYYKLELRHLDQVSAEVTTSRAGYENVRLVFEADYGHHPQLYFGTSHPPLPRYDLQRRVGPGLPARAMPAEVGERGRNPARVVAVLREYGRTLAWSALAVLVGFGLLVAFRQWRQRND
;
A
#
# COMPACT_ATOMS: atom_id res chain seq x y z
N MET A 1 -11.30 -38.26 55.53
CA MET A 1 -12.08 -37.21 54.89
C MET A 1 -11.38 -35.85 54.69
N PRO A 2 -10.27 -35.45 55.37
CA PRO A 2 -9.64 -34.13 55.11
C PRO A 2 -8.86 -34.00 53.80
N THR A 3 -8.42 -35.09 53.18
CA THR A 3 -7.60 -35.10 51.97
C THR A 3 -8.36 -34.75 50.69
N ILE A 4 -9.67 -34.91 50.64
CA ILE A 4 -10.51 -34.63 49.50
C ILE A 4 -10.80 -33.10 49.40
N LEU A 5 -11.01 -32.44 50.56
CA LEU A 5 -11.26 -31.00 50.59
C LEU A 5 -10.05 -30.19 50.13
N PHE A 6 -8.82 -30.60 50.43
CA PHE A 6 -7.59 -29.91 50.03
C PHE A 6 -7.35 -29.97 48.52
N ARG A 7 -7.74 -31.08 47.87
CA ARG A 7 -7.64 -31.25 46.40
C ARG A 7 -8.65 -30.39 45.64
N PHE A 8 -9.84 -30.18 46.19
CA PHE A 8 -10.85 -29.31 45.59
C PHE A 8 -10.46 -27.82 45.64
N HIS A 9 -9.86 -27.35 46.71
CA HIS A 9 -9.37 -25.96 46.83
C HIS A 9 -8.20 -25.67 45.91
N PHE A 10 -7.29 -26.62 45.68
CA PHE A 10 -6.17 -26.46 44.76
C PHE A 10 -6.63 -26.39 43.31
N ILE A 11 -7.63 -27.17 42.91
CA ILE A 11 -8.23 -27.12 41.56
C ILE A 11 -9.00 -25.80 41.36
N LEU A 12 -9.72 -25.32 42.37
CA LEU A 12 -10.46 -24.06 42.33
C LEU A 12 -9.50 -22.84 42.25
N LEU A 13 -8.41 -22.83 42.99
CA LEU A 13 -7.37 -21.80 42.93
C LEU A 13 -6.64 -21.80 41.59
N LEU A 14 -6.38 -22.95 40.99
CA LEU A 14 -5.80 -23.08 39.68
C LEU A 14 -6.75 -22.57 38.58
N SER A 15 -8.06 -22.75 38.74
CA SER A 15 -9.06 -22.28 37.76
C SER A 15 -9.29 -20.76 37.84
N VAL A 16 -9.15 -20.15 39.01
CA VAL A 16 -9.29 -18.69 39.19
C VAL A 16 -8.05 -17.94 38.66
N ALA A 17 -6.85 -18.51 38.78
CA ALA A 17 -5.63 -17.96 38.20
C ALA A 17 -5.60 -18.01 36.65
N LEU A 18 -6.53 -18.73 36.02
CA LEU A 18 -6.65 -18.90 34.57
C LEU A 18 -7.58 -17.89 33.90
N ALA A 19 -8.23 -17.00 34.66
CA ALA A 19 -9.37 -16.22 34.15
C ALA A 19 -9.03 -14.87 33.49
N HIS A 20 -7.82 -14.35 33.62
CA HIS A 20 -7.45 -13.13 32.89
C HIS A 20 -6.73 -13.48 31.58
N ALA A 21 -7.44 -13.35 30.47
CA ALA A 21 -6.83 -13.40 29.15
C ALA A 21 -6.15 -12.05 28.91
N ASP A 22 -4.83 -12.03 28.76
CA ASP A 22 -4.08 -10.85 28.38
C ASP A 22 -4.61 -10.31 27.05
N SER A 23 -5.08 -9.07 27.03
CA SER A 23 -5.65 -8.41 25.85
C SER A 23 -4.68 -8.34 24.68
N ARG A 24 -3.37 -8.47 24.94
CA ARG A 24 -2.28 -8.47 23.98
C ARG A 24 -2.01 -9.85 23.35
N ALA A 25 -2.54 -10.92 23.95
CA ALA A 25 -2.28 -12.30 23.52
C ALA A 25 -2.65 -12.61 22.05
N PRO A 26 -3.66 -11.98 21.41
CA PRO A 26 -3.99 -12.23 20.01
C PRO A 26 -2.89 -11.80 19.02
N TYR A 27 -2.03 -10.85 19.40
CA TYR A 27 -1.04 -10.25 18.51
C TYR A 27 0.23 -11.09 18.43
N VAL A 28 0.77 -11.27 17.23
CA VAL A 28 2.00 -12.06 16.97
C VAL A 28 3.25 -11.28 17.34
N TRP A 29 3.23 -9.98 17.06
CA TRP A 29 4.38 -9.11 17.15
C TRP A 29 4.17 -7.98 18.14
N ARG A 30 5.27 -7.47 18.68
CA ARG A 30 5.31 -6.21 19.41
C ARG A 30 6.53 -5.40 19.00
N ALA A 31 6.43 -4.07 19.13
CA ALA A 31 7.54 -3.15 18.99
C ALA A 31 7.42 -2.03 20.03
N PRO A 32 8.50 -1.63 20.72
CA PRO A 32 8.45 -0.50 21.64
C PRO A 32 8.25 0.79 20.86
N LEU A 33 7.48 1.72 21.43
CA LEU A 33 7.48 3.11 21.01
C LEU A 33 8.53 3.83 21.83
N VAL A 34 9.51 4.44 21.17
CA VAL A 34 10.65 5.10 21.79
C VAL A 34 10.50 6.61 21.63
N GLY A 35 10.48 7.33 22.73
CA GLY A 35 10.33 8.78 22.74
C GLY A 35 10.67 9.37 24.09
N THR A 36 10.75 10.69 24.14
CA THR A 36 10.93 11.42 25.41
C THR A 36 9.57 11.72 26.00
N TRP A 37 9.08 10.84 26.84
CA TRP A 37 7.75 10.95 27.50
C TRP A 37 7.82 11.94 28.67
N THR A 38 7.91 13.23 28.37
CA THR A 38 8.06 14.26 29.39
C THR A 38 6.74 14.82 29.89
N ASN A 39 5.71 14.74 29.11
CA ASN A 39 4.38 15.27 29.42
C ASN A 39 3.29 14.38 28.82
N GLU A 40 2.08 14.50 29.35
CA GLU A 40 0.88 14.04 28.64
C GLU A 40 0.76 14.81 27.32
N GLY A 41 0.63 14.12 26.21
CA GLY A 41 0.57 14.77 24.92
C GLY A 41 0.39 13.85 23.73
N VAL A 42 0.37 14.48 22.57
CA VAL A 42 0.27 13.79 21.28
C VAL A 42 1.66 13.58 20.70
N TYR A 43 1.92 12.37 20.26
CA TYR A 43 3.17 11.92 19.68
C TYR A 43 2.95 11.42 18.25
N GLN A 44 4.02 11.43 17.47
CA GLN A 44 4.02 10.90 16.13
C GLN A 44 5.24 10.02 15.87
N ALA A 45 5.04 8.89 15.21
CA ALA A 45 6.12 8.00 14.79
C ALA A 45 5.95 7.58 13.33
N GLY A 46 7.08 7.41 12.61
CA GLY A 46 7.06 6.81 11.27
C GLY A 46 6.64 5.35 11.33
N VAL A 47 5.92 4.88 10.34
CA VAL A 47 5.55 3.46 10.20
C VAL A 47 6.66 2.75 9.44
N PRO A 48 7.49 1.91 10.10
CA PRO A 48 8.59 1.21 9.44
C PRO A 48 8.09 0.04 8.57
N LEU A 49 8.91 -0.40 7.63
CA LEU A 49 8.59 -1.52 6.72
C LEU A 49 8.29 -2.82 7.47
N ASP A 50 8.99 -3.07 8.57
CA ASP A 50 8.77 -4.25 9.41
C ASP A 50 7.37 -4.31 10.03
N LEU A 51 6.77 -3.15 10.29
CA LEU A 51 5.40 -3.09 10.77
C LEU A 51 4.42 -3.47 9.67
N TRP A 52 4.60 -2.96 8.44
CA TRP A 52 3.82 -3.36 7.27
C TRP A 52 3.91 -4.87 7.04
N ASP A 53 5.13 -5.43 7.04
CA ASP A 53 5.36 -6.85 6.83
C ASP A 53 4.74 -7.74 7.92
N GLY A 54 4.74 -7.25 9.15
CA GLY A 54 4.21 -7.98 10.31
C GLY A 54 2.69 -7.93 10.44
N CYS A 55 2.01 -6.97 9.80
CA CYS A 55 0.55 -6.84 9.84
C CYS A 55 -0.14 -7.83 8.89
N GLU A 56 -1.35 -8.25 9.26
CA GLU A 56 -2.25 -9.02 8.41
C GLU A 56 -3.26 -8.10 7.69
N ALA A 57 -3.65 -7.00 8.35
CA ALA A 57 -4.65 -6.05 7.85
C ALA A 57 -4.39 -4.62 8.37
N PHE A 58 -3.21 -4.06 8.03
CA PHE A 58 -2.87 -2.70 8.46
C PHE A 58 -3.90 -1.65 7.97
N PRO A 59 -4.30 -0.69 8.81
CA PRO A 59 -3.96 -0.48 10.22
C PRO A 59 -4.91 -1.17 11.20
N ALA A 60 -5.86 -1.96 10.72
CA ALA A 60 -6.92 -2.54 11.54
C ALA A 60 -6.38 -3.47 12.64
N ASP A 61 -5.27 -4.15 12.37
CA ASP A 61 -4.64 -5.10 13.28
C ASP A 61 -3.50 -4.51 14.13
N VAL A 62 -3.42 -3.19 14.22
CA VAL A 62 -2.47 -2.47 15.09
C VAL A 62 -3.18 -2.02 16.36
N ARG A 63 -2.50 -2.13 17.50
CA ARG A 63 -2.92 -1.57 18.80
C ARG A 63 -1.71 -1.03 19.54
N ILE A 64 -1.97 -0.08 20.44
CA ILE A 64 -0.99 0.43 21.38
C ILE A 64 -1.46 0.08 22.78
N PHE A 65 -0.62 -0.61 23.54
CA PHE A 65 -0.84 -0.88 24.96
C PHE A 65 0.34 -0.41 25.78
N ASP A 66 0.08 -0.01 27.03
CA ASP A 66 1.13 0.20 28.02
C ASP A 66 1.46 -1.11 28.77
N GLU A 67 2.34 -1.00 29.74
CA GLU A 67 2.74 -2.09 30.63
C GLU A 67 1.57 -2.66 31.47
N ASN A 68 0.55 -1.82 31.74
CA ASN A 68 -0.64 -2.16 32.53
C ASN A 68 -1.79 -2.71 31.65
N GLU A 69 -1.56 -3.03 30.39
CA GLU A 69 -2.54 -3.51 29.42
C GLU A 69 -3.63 -2.48 29.07
N ARG A 70 -3.41 -1.19 29.40
CA ARG A 70 -4.30 -0.11 28.99
C ARG A 70 -4.08 0.17 27.50
N GLU A 71 -5.16 0.15 26.71
CA GLU A 71 -5.13 0.50 25.31
C GLU A 71 -5.11 2.02 25.10
N TRP A 72 -4.20 2.49 24.26
CA TRP A 72 -4.03 3.89 23.92
C TRP A 72 -4.61 4.22 22.56
N PRO A 73 -5.33 5.35 22.43
CA PRO A 73 -5.89 5.76 21.16
C PRO A 73 -4.80 6.22 20.18
N PHE A 74 -5.00 5.86 18.92
CA PHE A 74 -4.15 6.29 17.82
C PHE A 74 -4.94 6.45 16.52
N TYR A 75 -4.32 7.11 15.55
CA TYR A 75 -4.76 7.07 14.16
C TYR A 75 -3.55 7.11 13.22
N ILE A 76 -3.79 6.71 11.97
CA ILE A 76 -2.78 6.76 10.92
C ILE A 76 -3.11 7.93 10.01
N THR A 77 -2.09 8.71 9.68
CA THR A 77 -2.20 9.82 8.73
C THR A 77 -1.02 9.82 7.79
N SER A 78 -1.24 10.28 6.55
CA SER A 78 -0.14 10.58 5.63
C SER A 78 0.55 11.86 6.05
N ILE A 79 1.87 11.92 5.85
CA ILE A 79 2.63 13.18 5.99
C ILE A 79 2.05 14.24 5.06
N ASN A 80 1.52 13.79 3.93
CA ASN A 80 0.93 14.65 2.89
C ASN A 80 -0.57 14.87 3.05
N GLY A 81 -1.20 14.37 4.11
CA GLY A 81 -2.64 14.57 4.35
C GLY A 81 -3.10 16.04 4.36
N ALA A 82 -2.16 16.98 4.35
CA ALA A 82 -2.40 18.41 4.17
C ALA A 82 -1.99 18.95 2.79
N LEU A 83 -1.23 18.22 2.01
CA LEU A 83 -0.97 18.54 0.61
C LEU A 83 -2.06 17.88 -0.24
N ALA A 84 -3.32 18.28 0.01
CA ALA A 84 -4.40 18.04 -0.94
C ALA A 84 -3.83 18.37 -2.34
N ASP A 85 -4.14 17.57 -3.34
CA ASP A 85 -3.75 17.80 -4.72
C ASP A 85 -3.92 19.27 -5.07
N ILE A 86 -2.82 20.02 -5.00
CA ILE A 86 -2.86 21.45 -5.23
C ILE A 86 -3.11 21.63 -6.72
N THR A 87 -4.34 21.98 -7.05
CA THR A 87 -4.75 22.23 -8.41
C THR A 87 -4.27 23.62 -8.87
N TRP A 88 -3.62 23.64 -10.01
CA TRP A 88 -3.26 24.89 -10.69
C TRP A 88 -4.47 25.38 -11.48
N PRO A 89 -4.81 26.68 -11.40
CA PRO A 89 -5.82 27.25 -12.28
C PRO A 89 -5.39 27.06 -13.74
N ALA A 90 -6.21 26.38 -14.51
CA ALA A 90 -5.94 26.06 -15.89
C ALA A 90 -7.17 26.34 -16.76
N THR A 91 -6.95 26.96 -17.92
CA THR A 91 -8.02 27.29 -18.86
C THR A 91 -7.70 26.69 -20.22
N VAL A 92 -8.61 25.90 -20.77
CA VAL A 92 -8.49 25.40 -22.14
C VAL A 92 -8.66 26.57 -23.11
N GLN A 93 -7.61 26.90 -23.85
CA GLN A 93 -7.59 27.99 -24.84
C GLN A 93 -8.11 27.52 -26.19
N SER A 94 -7.74 26.32 -26.59
CA SER A 94 -8.16 25.76 -27.88
C SER A 94 -8.32 24.26 -27.80
N SER A 95 -9.21 23.74 -28.65
CA SER A 95 -9.45 22.32 -28.82
C SER A 95 -9.61 22.07 -30.30
N VAL A 96 -8.64 21.42 -30.93
CA VAL A 96 -8.58 21.21 -32.38
C VAL A 96 -8.41 19.74 -32.69
N LEU A 97 -9.27 19.23 -33.57
CA LEU A 97 -9.09 17.88 -34.10
C LEU A 97 -8.14 17.96 -35.30
N VAL A 98 -6.96 17.37 -35.16
CA VAL A 98 -5.98 17.26 -36.23
C VAL A 98 -6.22 16.00 -37.04
N GLY A 99 -6.32 16.09 -38.37
CA GLY A 99 -6.80 15.02 -39.23
C GLY A 99 -5.74 14.15 -39.87
N GLU A 100 -4.65 14.69 -40.41
CA GLU A 100 -3.64 13.88 -41.12
C GLU A 100 -2.22 14.41 -40.84
N PRO A 101 -1.18 13.54 -40.84
CA PRO A 101 -1.20 12.08 -41.09
C PRO A 101 -1.66 11.25 -39.91
N ALA A 102 -1.81 11.83 -38.72
CA ALA A 102 -2.30 11.12 -37.52
C ALA A 102 -3.47 11.90 -36.91
N ARG A 103 -4.62 11.26 -36.79
CA ARG A 103 -5.78 11.83 -36.12
C ARG A 103 -5.53 11.93 -34.61
N PHE A 104 -5.62 13.10 -34.02
CA PHE A 104 -5.57 13.33 -32.59
C PHE A 104 -6.34 14.59 -32.20
N LEU A 105 -6.82 14.64 -30.96
CA LEU A 105 -7.39 15.85 -30.39
C LEU A 105 -6.29 16.60 -29.64
N GLU A 106 -6.08 17.84 -30.04
CA GLU A 106 -5.09 18.72 -29.42
C GLU A 106 -5.78 19.77 -28.56
N HIS A 107 -5.47 19.77 -27.27
CA HIS A 107 -5.92 20.79 -26.32
C HIS A 107 -4.74 21.64 -25.89
N THR A 108 -4.81 22.96 -26.18
CA THR A 108 -3.87 23.93 -25.62
C THR A 108 -4.48 24.54 -24.36
N VAL A 109 -3.74 24.47 -23.26
CA VAL A 109 -4.15 24.87 -21.93
C VAL A 109 -3.22 25.94 -21.41
N GLN A 110 -3.80 27.06 -20.97
CA GLN A 110 -3.07 28.08 -20.21
C GLN A 110 -3.08 27.73 -18.76
N VAL A 111 -1.91 27.58 -18.18
CA VAL A 111 -1.71 27.34 -16.73
C VAL A 111 -1.33 28.67 -16.09
N GLN A 112 -2.08 29.09 -15.09
CA GLN A 112 -1.78 30.34 -14.38
C GLN A 112 -0.76 30.08 -13.29
N ALA A 113 0.28 30.94 -13.25
CA ALA A 113 1.24 30.88 -12.15
C ALA A 113 0.53 31.09 -10.81
N ARG A 114 0.73 30.18 -9.89
CA ARG A 114 0.21 30.31 -8.53
C ARG A 114 1.11 31.24 -7.73
N GLY A 115 0.58 32.36 -7.28
CA GLY A 115 1.34 33.31 -6.45
C GLY A 115 1.82 32.65 -5.17
N GLY A 116 3.14 32.67 -4.94
CA GLY A 116 3.66 32.21 -3.67
C GLY A 116 5.14 31.81 -3.64
N THR A 117 5.65 31.08 -4.58
CA THR A 117 7.11 30.83 -4.67
C THR A 117 7.48 30.59 -6.13
N ALA A 118 8.60 31.17 -6.56
CA ALA A 118 9.13 31.04 -7.92
C ALA A 118 9.54 29.60 -8.32
N GLU A 119 9.40 28.66 -7.41
CA GLU A 119 9.86 27.25 -7.55
C GLU A 119 8.72 26.24 -7.67
N SER A 120 7.46 26.66 -7.58
CA SER A 120 6.35 25.72 -7.70
C SER A 120 6.27 25.17 -9.13
N ARG A 121 6.37 23.85 -9.24
CA ARG A 121 6.27 23.12 -10.52
C ARG A 121 5.01 22.27 -10.53
N HIS A 122 4.46 22.05 -11.71
CA HIS A 122 3.42 21.06 -11.92
C HIS A 122 3.97 19.87 -12.71
N ALA A 123 3.45 18.68 -12.45
CA ALA A 123 3.97 17.44 -13.02
C ALA A 123 2.88 16.40 -13.32
N ARG A 124 1.61 16.74 -13.05
CA ARG A 124 0.50 15.80 -13.23
C ARG A 124 -0.69 16.47 -13.87
N ALA A 125 -1.43 15.71 -14.68
CA ALA A 125 -2.72 16.13 -15.21
C ALA A 125 -3.74 15.01 -15.01
N VAL A 126 -4.91 15.34 -14.47
CA VAL A 126 -6.07 14.43 -14.45
C VAL A 126 -6.96 14.78 -15.61
N ILE A 127 -7.17 13.83 -16.52
CA ILE A 127 -7.95 14.01 -17.74
C ILE A 127 -9.19 13.16 -17.70
N MET A 128 -10.35 13.76 -17.87
CA MET A 128 -11.63 13.08 -17.98
C MET A 128 -12.13 13.19 -19.44
N MET A 129 -12.30 12.02 -20.07
CA MET A 129 -12.79 11.90 -21.44
C MET A 129 -14.17 11.25 -21.47
N ALA A 130 -14.97 11.60 -22.46
CA ALA A 130 -16.16 10.84 -22.80
C ALA A 130 -15.77 9.49 -23.43
N GLY A 131 -16.66 8.49 -23.25
CA GLY A 131 -16.47 7.14 -23.77
C GLY A 131 -16.73 6.10 -22.70
N ARG A 132 -17.03 4.86 -23.11
CA ARG A 132 -17.38 3.78 -22.17
C ARG A 132 -16.22 2.85 -21.85
N ASP A 133 -15.45 2.48 -22.85
CA ASP A 133 -14.33 1.56 -22.70
C ASP A 133 -13.24 1.96 -23.71
N PHE A 134 -12.16 2.55 -23.20
CA PHE A 134 -11.11 3.03 -24.08
C PHE A 134 -9.72 2.93 -23.44
N GLU A 135 -8.74 2.80 -24.30
CA GLU A 135 -7.33 3.01 -24.04
C GLU A 135 -6.81 4.02 -25.05
N ARG A 136 -6.39 5.21 -24.61
CA ARG A 136 -5.98 6.32 -25.46
C ARG A 136 -4.60 6.81 -25.08
N ARG A 137 -3.69 6.87 -26.05
CA ARG A 137 -2.38 7.47 -25.86
C ARG A 137 -2.53 8.99 -25.74
N VAL A 138 -1.80 9.58 -24.79
CA VAL A 138 -1.71 11.03 -24.62
C VAL A 138 -0.26 11.46 -24.58
N GLU A 139 0.06 12.53 -25.28
CA GLU A 139 1.34 13.22 -25.19
C GLU A 139 1.15 14.59 -24.55
N VAL A 140 2.11 14.99 -23.73
CA VAL A 140 2.14 16.29 -23.06
C VAL A 140 3.33 17.09 -23.56
N TRP A 141 3.05 18.28 -24.03
CA TRP A 141 4.04 19.25 -24.49
C TRP A 141 3.90 20.50 -23.63
N GLY A 142 5.00 21.20 -23.37
CA GLY A 142 5.00 22.41 -22.56
C GLY A 142 5.90 23.47 -23.15
N ARG A 143 5.51 24.76 -22.93
CA ARG A 143 6.34 25.91 -23.25
C ARG A 143 6.01 27.11 -22.36
N ASN A 144 6.93 28.04 -22.28
CA ASN A 144 6.65 29.41 -21.85
C ASN A 144 6.43 30.32 -23.06
N GLU A 145 5.96 31.54 -22.81
CA GLU A 145 5.77 32.52 -23.87
C GLU A 145 7.08 32.80 -24.63
N GLY A 146 7.02 32.75 -25.95
CA GLY A 146 8.18 32.92 -26.81
C GLY A 146 9.08 31.70 -26.99
N GLU A 147 8.82 30.59 -26.30
CA GLU A 147 9.57 29.34 -26.42
C GLU A 147 8.93 28.38 -27.41
N ALA A 148 9.75 27.50 -27.99
CA ALA A 148 9.24 26.38 -28.78
C ALA A 148 8.59 25.30 -27.87
N TRP A 149 7.63 24.58 -28.41
CA TRP A 149 7.05 23.43 -27.73
C TRP A 149 8.11 22.36 -27.46
N SER A 150 8.20 21.89 -26.21
CA SER A 150 9.08 20.81 -25.79
C SER A 150 8.23 19.67 -25.21
N TRP A 151 8.56 18.47 -25.62
CA TRP A 151 7.90 17.27 -25.09
C TRP A 151 8.18 17.09 -23.59
N ARG A 152 7.15 16.79 -22.80
CA ARG A 152 7.22 16.65 -21.34
C ARG A 152 6.89 15.25 -20.85
N GLY A 153 6.20 14.46 -21.66
CA GLY A 153 5.84 13.10 -21.28
C GLY A 153 4.67 12.55 -22.08
N GLY A 154 4.32 11.32 -21.80
CA GLY A 154 3.17 10.65 -22.37
C GLY A 154 2.72 9.50 -21.50
N ALA A 155 1.45 9.14 -21.63
CA ALA A 155 0.85 8.02 -20.92
C ALA A 155 -0.38 7.50 -21.68
N HIS A 156 -0.93 6.40 -21.19
CA HIS A 156 -2.22 5.89 -21.63
C HIS A 156 -3.32 6.27 -20.65
N LEU A 157 -4.40 6.87 -21.16
CA LEU A 157 -5.66 7.01 -20.46
C LEU A 157 -6.46 5.72 -20.65
N ILE A 158 -6.87 5.12 -19.55
CA ILE A 158 -7.60 3.87 -19.57
C ILE A 158 -8.91 4.08 -18.82
N HIS A 159 -10.02 3.73 -19.45
CA HIS A 159 -11.33 3.72 -18.81
C HIS A 159 -12.03 2.41 -19.08
N ARG A 160 -12.32 1.66 -18.01
CA ARG A 160 -13.00 0.37 -18.03
C ARG A 160 -14.14 0.40 -17.02
N PRO A 161 -15.40 0.56 -17.49
CA PRO A 161 -16.54 0.70 -16.58
C PRO A 161 -16.79 -0.56 -15.73
N ASP A 162 -16.49 -1.74 -16.28
CA ASP A 162 -16.64 -3.02 -15.57
C ASP A 162 -15.53 -3.26 -14.53
N ALA A 163 -14.44 -2.51 -14.62
CA ALA A 163 -13.33 -2.54 -13.68
C ALA A 163 -12.86 -1.10 -13.38
N PRO A 164 -13.69 -0.29 -12.68
CA PRO A 164 -13.41 1.14 -12.48
C PRO A 164 -12.10 1.40 -11.73
N ARG A 165 -11.60 0.42 -10.97
CA ARG A 165 -10.28 0.46 -10.32
C ARG A 165 -9.13 0.18 -11.29
N ALA A 166 -9.41 -0.29 -12.50
CA ALA A 166 -8.43 -0.57 -13.54
C ALA A 166 -8.29 0.59 -14.55
N GLY A 167 -8.90 1.74 -14.26
CA GLY A 167 -8.80 2.94 -15.10
C GLY A 167 -7.61 3.80 -14.70
N ASN A 168 -6.92 4.38 -15.68
CA ASN A 168 -5.93 5.43 -15.46
C ASN A 168 -6.44 6.74 -16.09
N ARG A 169 -6.57 7.78 -15.26
CA ARG A 169 -6.96 9.14 -15.69
C ARG A 169 -5.86 10.17 -15.43
N THR A 170 -4.78 9.76 -14.78
CA THR A 170 -3.67 10.64 -14.39
C THR A 170 -2.52 10.46 -15.37
N ILE A 171 -2.00 11.56 -15.84
CA ILE A 171 -0.80 11.61 -16.66
C ILE A 171 0.30 12.29 -15.88
N PHE A 172 1.40 11.61 -15.73
CA PHE A 172 2.64 12.17 -15.21
C PHE A 172 3.49 12.68 -16.35
N TYR A 173 4.12 13.83 -16.14
CA TYR A 173 5.06 14.41 -17.07
C TYR A 173 6.22 15.06 -16.31
N GLU A 174 7.28 15.43 -17.02
CA GLU A 174 8.42 16.09 -16.41
C GLU A 174 8.00 17.36 -15.66
N PRO A 175 8.41 17.51 -14.36
CA PRO A 175 8.11 18.69 -13.59
C PRO A 175 8.52 19.98 -14.32
N THR A 176 7.57 20.89 -14.46
CA THR A 176 7.76 22.10 -15.28
C THR A 176 7.05 23.31 -14.68
N THR A 177 7.58 24.49 -15.00
CA THR A 177 6.96 25.78 -14.77
C THR A 177 6.29 26.35 -16.02
N ALA A 178 6.12 25.52 -17.07
CA ALA A 178 5.52 25.93 -18.33
C ALA A 178 4.14 26.56 -18.14
N THR A 179 3.94 27.74 -18.68
CA THR A 179 2.66 28.45 -18.60
C THR A 179 1.65 27.99 -19.65
N GLN A 180 2.11 27.28 -20.67
CA GLN A 180 1.26 26.67 -21.68
C GLN A 180 1.57 25.19 -21.79
N LEU A 181 0.50 24.37 -21.72
CA LEU A 181 0.56 22.92 -21.96
C LEU A 181 -0.28 22.56 -23.18
N GLN A 182 0.18 21.56 -23.92
CA GLN A 182 -0.52 21.01 -25.07
C GLN A 182 -0.67 19.50 -24.82
N PHE A 183 -1.92 19.02 -24.84
CA PHE A 183 -2.25 17.62 -24.72
C PHE A 183 -2.70 17.10 -26.07
N ARG A 184 -1.99 16.12 -26.62
CA ARG A 184 -2.35 15.41 -27.84
C ARG A 184 -2.92 14.06 -27.46
N ILE A 185 -4.22 13.88 -27.68
CA ILE A 185 -4.97 12.69 -27.31
C ILE A 185 -5.31 11.91 -28.58
N TYR A 186 -4.76 10.71 -28.68
CA TYR A 186 -4.96 9.85 -29.83
C TYR A 186 -6.19 8.97 -29.64
N PRO A 187 -6.91 8.60 -30.70
CA PRO A 187 -8.04 7.67 -30.62
C PRO A 187 -7.57 6.30 -30.12
N SER A 188 -8.50 5.54 -29.54
CA SER A 188 -8.25 4.16 -29.18
C SER A 188 -7.95 3.32 -30.45
N VAL A 189 -6.94 2.44 -30.36
CA VAL A 189 -6.63 1.51 -31.45
C VAL A 189 -7.79 0.54 -31.67
N ALA A 190 -8.50 0.18 -30.62
CA ALA A 190 -9.65 -0.73 -30.71
C ALA A 190 -10.90 -0.09 -31.31
N VAL A 191 -11.07 1.25 -31.16
CA VAL A 191 -12.24 2.00 -31.61
C VAL A 191 -11.77 3.35 -32.19
N PRO A 192 -11.18 3.36 -33.41
CA PRO A 192 -10.54 4.56 -33.96
C PRO A 192 -11.52 5.69 -34.29
N ASP A 193 -12.78 5.39 -34.51
CA ASP A 193 -13.83 6.36 -34.86
C ASP A 193 -14.60 6.92 -33.65
N GLU A 194 -14.26 6.49 -32.44
CA GLU A 194 -14.91 7.00 -31.23
C GLU A 194 -14.65 8.52 -31.08
N PRO A 195 -15.69 9.30 -30.72
CA PRO A 195 -15.51 10.75 -30.50
C PRO A 195 -14.50 11.06 -29.41
N LEU A 196 -13.55 11.93 -29.70
CA LEU A 196 -12.57 12.45 -28.75
C LEU A 196 -13.17 13.69 -28.06
N VAL A 197 -13.82 13.51 -26.91
CA VAL A 197 -14.46 14.60 -26.17
C VAL A 197 -13.84 14.71 -24.78
N LEU A 198 -13.19 15.83 -24.50
CA LEU A 198 -12.68 16.17 -23.17
C LEU A 198 -13.84 16.65 -22.30
N ILE A 199 -14.03 16.03 -21.13
CA ILE A 199 -15.05 16.42 -20.14
C ILE A 199 -14.42 17.36 -19.10
N GLY A 200 -13.19 17.09 -18.69
CA GLY A 200 -12.50 17.86 -17.68
C GLY A 200 -10.99 17.64 -17.68
N LEU A 201 -10.29 18.65 -17.21
CA LEU A 201 -8.83 18.66 -17.08
C LEU A 201 -8.45 19.40 -15.79
N SER A 202 -7.60 18.79 -14.98
CA SER A 202 -7.00 19.40 -13.80
C SER A 202 -5.49 19.26 -13.86
N ILE A 203 -4.77 20.34 -13.63
CA ILE A 203 -3.29 20.34 -13.54
C ILE A 203 -2.93 20.33 -12.06
N LEU A 204 -2.04 19.45 -11.66
CA LEU A 204 -1.66 19.23 -10.28
C LEU A 204 -0.19 19.54 -10.05
N THR A 205 0.11 20.04 -8.86
CA THR A 205 1.48 20.30 -8.42
C THR A 205 2.32 19.02 -8.46
N GLU A 206 3.62 19.17 -8.67
CA GLU A 206 4.60 18.11 -8.42
C GLU A 206 4.45 17.63 -6.95
N GLU A 207 4.35 16.33 -6.75
CA GLU A 207 4.44 15.79 -5.39
C GLU A 207 5.84 16.05 -4.85
N PRO A 208 5.97 16.61 -3.64
CA PRO A 208 7.28 16.73 -3.01
C PRO A 208 7.96 15.35 -2.94
N GLU A 209 9.25 15.32 -3.23
CA GLU A 209 10.02 14.06 -3.22
C GLU A 209 9.95 13.37 -1.85
N ASP A 210 9.80 14.15 -0.78
CA ASP A 210 9.66 13.67 0.61
C ASP A 210 8.28 13.06 0.92
N SER A 211 7.33 13.17 -0.01
CA SER A 211 5.98 12.61 0.17
C SER A 211 5.94 11.09 0.11
N MET A 212 6.90 10.50 -0.56
CA MET A 212 6.99 9.07 -0.77
C MET A 212 8.35 8.54 -0.32
N THR A 213 8.33 7.35 0.22
CA THR A 213 9.57 6.58 0.43
C THR A 213 9.75 5.65 -0.76
N TRP A 214 10.97 5.57 -1.27
CA TRP A 214 11.30 4.82 -2.46
C TRP A 214 12.12 3.57 -2.14
N LEU A 215 11.67 2.42 -2.61
CA LEU A 215 12.38 1.15 -2.55
C LEU A 215 12.99 0.85 -3.92
N PRO A 216 14.30 0.63 -4.03
CA PRO A 216 14.91 0.16 -5.26
C PRO A 216 14.42 -1.25 -5.56
N LEU A 217 14.17 -1.55 -6.83
CA LEU A 217 13.72 -2.85 -7.28
C LEU A 217 14.79 -3.52 -8.16
N THR A 218 14.90 -4.82 -7.99
CA THR A 218 15.70 -5.69 -8.87
C THR A 218 14.78 -6.66 -9.57
N TRP A 219 14.86 -6.72 -10.89
CA TRP A 219 14.03 -7.57 -11.72
C TRP A 219 14.80 -8.80 -12.18
N ALA A 220 14.16 -9.95 -12.13
CA ALA A 220 14.65 -11.20 -12.69
C ALA A 220 13.80 -11.59 -13.91
N ALA A 221 14.42 -11.93 -15.02
CA ALA A 221 13.72 -12.43 -16.19
C ALA A 221 13.10 -13.81 -15.88
N VAL A 222 11.87 -14.04 -16.34
CA VAL A 222 11.16 -15.30 -16.20
C VAL A 222 10.66 -15.74 -17.57
N GLU A 223 11.02 -16.97 -17.96
CA GLU A 223 10.46 -17.60 -19.14
C GLU A 223 9.08 -18.16 -18.82
N GLU A 224 8.06 -17.67 -19.51
CA GLU A 224 6.71 -18.22 -19.39
C GLU A 224 6.49 -19.28 -20.46
N PRO A 225 6.10 -20.52 -20.09
CA PRO A 225 5.96 -21.64 -21.04
C PRO A 225 4.99 -21.36 -22.20
N ASN A 226 4.04 -20.44 -21.99
CA ASN A 226 3.04 -20.01 -22.96
C ASN A 226 3.11 -18.50 -23.23
N GLY A 227 4.29 -17.88 -23.06
CA GLY A 227 4.48 -16.46 -23.26
C GLY A 227 4.15 -16.04 -24.69
N ALA A 228 3.47 -14.91 -24.86
CA ALA A 228 3.20 -14.35 -26.17
C ALA A 228 4.49 -13.90 -26.84
N ALA A 229 4.63 -14.15 -28.13
CA ALA A 229 5.80 -13.68 -28.88
C ALA A 229 5.96 -12.15 -28.77
N GLY A 230 7.16 -11.68 -28.49
CA GLY A 230 7.46 -10.26 -28.29
C GLY A 230 7.05 -9.71 -26.92
N VAL A 231 6.80 -10.56 -25.92
CA VAL A 231 6.56 -10.15 -24.53
C VAL A 231 7.71 -10.67 -23.66
N GLN A 232 8.34 -9.76 -22.95
CA GLN A 232 9.35 -10.07 -21.92
C GLN A 232 8.70 -9.98 -20.55
N SER A 233 8.80 -11.04 -19.75
CA SER A 233 8.28 -11.10 -18.39
C SER A 233 9.42 -10.96 -17.37
N LEU A 234 9.27 -10.02 -16.44
CA LEU A 234 10.21 -9.75 -15.36
C LEU A 234 9.48 -9.85 -14.01
N VAL A 235 10.11 -10.42 -13.00
CA VAL A 235 9.54 -10.54 -11.65
C VAL A 235 10.47 -9.91 -10.62
N THR A 236 9.87 -9.25 -9.63
CA THR A 236 10.57 -8.69 -8.47
C THR A 236 9.87 -9.09 -7.17
N ASP A 237 10.64 -9.20 -6.08
CA ASP A 237 10.16 -9.37 -4.70
C ASP A 237 10.50 -8.10 -3.93
N LEU A 238 9.50 -7.42 -3.37
CA LEU A 238 9.70 -6.25 -2.51
C LEU A 238 10.36 -6.60 -1.17
N GLY A 239 10.40 -7.87 -0.79
CA GLY A 239 10.87 -8.32 0.51
C GLY A 239 9.86 -8.16 1.65
N TYR A 240 8.85 -7.34 1.48
CA TYR A 240 7.84 -7.00 2.50
C TYR A 240 6.43 -7.17 1.97
N ARG A 241 5.50 -7.58 2.86
CA ARG A 241 4.07 -7.70 2.57
C ARG A 241 3.35 -6.39 2.92
N GLN A 242 2.16 -6.20 2.38
CA GLN A 242 1.21 -5.14 2.76
C GLN A 242 1.69 -3.69 2.53
N ILE A 243 2.86 -3.47 1.90
CA ILE A 243 3.30 -2.10 1.59
C ILE A 243 2.33 -1.46 0.60
N PRO A 244 1.79 -0.26 0.91
CA PRO A 244 0.85 0.43 0.04
C PRO A 244 1.58 1.15 -1.11
N VAL A 245 2.22 0.38 -2.00
CA VAL A 245 2.91 0.95 -3.17
C VAL A 245 1.91 1.73 -4.01
N ARG A 246 2.19 3.00 -4.24
CA ARG A 246 1.35 3.92 -5.03
C ARG A 246 1.88 4.13 -6.43
N GLN A 247 3.19 4.09 -6.57
CA GLN A 247 3.87 4.35 -7.83
C GLN A 247 4.99 3.35 -8.09
N LEU A 248 5.17 3.02 -9.36
CA LEU A 248 6.34 2.32 -9.85
C LEU A 248 7.01 3.20 -10.91
N THR A 249 8.30 3.50 -10.74
CA THR A 249 9.10 4.16 -11.78
C THR A 249 10.02 3.17 -12.46
N LEU A 250 10.11 3.26 -13.78
CA LEU A 250 10.91 2.39 -14.64
C LEU A 250 11.76 3.23 -15.58
N GLU A 251 13.04 2.90 -15.72
CA GLU A 251 13.90 3.39 -16.79
C GLU A 251 14.37 2.21 -17.64
N LEU A 252 14.25 2.33 -18.95
CA LEU A 252 14.59 1.27 -19.91
C LEU A 252 15.72 1.70 -20.85
N ALA A 253 16.54 0.74 -21.27
CA ALA A 253 17.55 0.86 -22.32
C ALA A 253 17.32 -0.22 -23.41
N PRO A 254 17.69 -0.01 -24.69
CA PRO A 254 18.12 1.25 -25.30
C PRO A 254 16.98 2.22 -25.54
N ALA A 255 17.29 3.50 -25.76
CA ALA A 255 16.31 4.52 -26.07
C ALA A 255 15.76 4.37 -27.49
N GLY A 256 14.46 4.57 -27.71
CA GLY A 256 13.75 4.53 -29.02
C GLY A 256 12.34 3.96 -28.87
N GLY A 257 11.29 4.64 -29.35
CA GLY A 257 9.89 4.22 -29.29
C GLY A 257 9.27 4.18 -27.88
N GLY A 258 8.01 3.79 -27.79
CA GLY A 258 7.31 3.49 -26.55
C GLY A 258 7.22 1.98 -26.30
N PHE A 259 7.26 1.56 -25.04
CA PHE A 259 7.00 0.18 -24.66
C PHE A 259 5.70 0.11 -23.85
N PRO A 260 4.66 -0.49 -24.38
CA PRO A 260 3.51 -0.86 -23.57
C PRO A 260 3.94 -1.81 -22.45
N VAL A 261 3.53 -1.51 -21.23
CA VAL A 261 3.84 -2.30 -20.05
C VAL A 261 2.56 -2.71 -19.33
N LYS A 262 2.58 -3.92 -18.76
CA LYS A 262 1.55 -4.39 -17.85
C LYS A 262 2.19 -4.83 -16.55
N LEU A 263 1.58 -4.43 -15.45
CA LEU A 263 2.03 -4.80 -14.11
C LEU A 263 1.00 -5.68 -13.44
N TYR A 264 1.47 -6.77 -12.87
CA TYR A 264 0.69 -7.69 -12.06
C TYR A 264 1.28 -7.80 -10.67
N GLY A 265 0.44 -8.11 -9.68
CA GLY A 265 0.84 -8.31 -8.29
C GLY A 265 0.31 -9.62 -7.72
N ARG A 266 1.02 -10.18 -6.74
CA ARG A 266 0.55 -11.29 -5.91
C ARG A 266 1.12 -11.18 -4.50
N ALA A 267 0.34 -11.63 -3.50
CA ALA A 267 0.77 -11.57 -2.10
C ALA A 267 1.74 -12.70 -1.73
N HIS A 268 1.59 -13.88 -2.35
CA HIS A 268 2.39 -15.07 -2.06
C HIS A 268 2.89 -15.74 -3.37
N PRO A 269 4.06 -16.42 -3.39
CA PRO A 269 4.61 -17.03 -4.59
C PRO A 269 3.70 -18.03 -5.31
N THR A 270 2.78 -18.65 -4.56
CA THR A 270 1.82 -19.65 -5.10
C THR A 270 0.49 -19.05 -5.54
N ASN A 271 0.23 -17.77 -5.26
CA ASN A 271 -1.02 -17.13 -5.66
C ASN A 271 -1.01 -16.80 -7.15
N ALA A 272 -2.20 -16.74 -7.74
CA ALA A 272 -2.37 -16.22 -9.09
C ALA A 272 -1.91 -14.75 -9.18
N TRP A 273 -1.45 -14.36 -10.37
CA TRP A 273 -1.16 -12.98 -10.68
C TRP A 273 -2.44 -12.19 -10.90
N HIS A 274 -2.55 -11.05 -10.24
CA HIS A 274 -3.66 -10.10 -10.41
C HIS A 274 -3.14 -8.88 -11.15
N TRP A 275 -3.89 -8.41 -12.13
CA TRP A 275 -3.58 -7.17 -12.83
C TRP A 275 -3.60 -5.99 -11.84
N VAL A 276 -2.62 -5.08 -11.96
CA VAL A 276 -2.42 -3.94 -11.06
C VAL A 276 -2.45 -2.62 -11.82
N ALA A 277 -1.71 -2.54 -12.90
CA ALA A 277 -1.61 -1.32 -13.71
C ALA A 277 -1.15 -1.65 -15.13
N ASP A 278 -1.46 -0.76 -16.07
CA ASP A 278 -0.88 -0.71 -17.42
C ASP A 278 -0.32 0.70 -17.65
N GLY A 279 0.59 0.80 -18.61
CA GLY A 279 1.15 2.08 -19.02
C GLY A 279 2.06 1.96 -20.22
N GLU A 280 2.76 3.02 -20.49
CA GLU A 280 3.79 3.05 -21.53
C GLU A 280 5.07 3.68 -20.96
N VAL A 281 6.20 3.05 -21.22
CA VAL A 281 7.49 3.65 -20.95
C VAL A 281 7.94 4.39 -22.20
N THR A 282 7.97 5.71 -22.13
CA THR A 282 8.32 6.58 -23.26
C THR A 282 9.76 7.07 -23.16
N SER A 283 10.33 7.47 -24.30
CA SER A 283 11.67 8.05 -24.35
C SER A 283 11.60 9.56 -24.19
N ALA A 284 12.25 10.09 -23.14
CA ALA A 284 12.50 11.53 -22.99
C ALA A 284 14.00 11.80 -22.94
N GLN A 285 14.49 12.77 -23.71
CA GLN A 285 15.89 13.21 -23.69
C GLN A 285 16.92 12.06 -23.74
N GLY A 286 16.63 10.99 -24.50
CA GLY A 286 17.50 9.82 -24.63
C GLY A 286 17.39 8.81 -23.48
N ARG A 287 16.54 9.04 -22.49
CA ARG A 287 16.18 8.06 -21.45
C ARG A 287 14.72 7.66 -21.58
N ARG A 288 14.42 6.38 -21.41
CA ARG A 288 13.06 5.88 -21.34
C ARG A 288 12.64 5.82 -19.90
N ARG A 289 11.66 6.60 -19.52
CA ARG A 289 11.09 6.63 -18.18
C ARG A 289 9.59 6.37 -18.24
N GLY A 290 9.12 5.44 -17.44
CA GLY A 290 7.70 5.21 -17.22
C GLY A 290 7.36 5.39 -15.76
N ILE A 291 6.18 5.93 -15.49
CA ILE A 291 5.58 6.02 -14.18
C ILE A 291 4.25 5.28 -14.26
N LEU A 292 4.09 4.26 -13.43
CA LEU A 292 2.85 3.51 -13.28
C LEU A 292 2.23 3.87 -11.94
N GLU A 293 1.00 4.36 -11.94
CA GLU A 293 0.19 4.49 -10.73
C GLU A 293 -0.47 3.15 -10.41
N LEU A 294 -0.34 2.73 -9.16
CA LEU A 294 -0.91 1.48 -8.69
C LEU A 294 -2.19 1.76 -7.89
N GLN A 295 -3.29 1.21 -8.36
CA GLN A 295 -4.58 1.33 -7.69
C GLN A 295 -4.83 0.22 -6.67
N GLN A 296 -4.18 -0.92 -6.86
CA GLN A 296 -4.20 -2.05 -5.93
C GLN A 296 -2.85 -2.17 -5.26
N THR A 297 -2.87 -2.22 -3.93
CA THR A 297 -1.67 -2.17 -3.08
C THR A 297 -1.59 -3.42 -2.20
N GLY A 298 -0.44 -3.62 -1.55
CA GLY A 298 -0.26 -4.71 -0.60
C GLY A 298 0.26 -6.02 -1.19
N TYR A 299 0.71 -6.02 -2.42
CA TYR A 299 1.41 -7.16 -3.02
C TYR A 299 2.89 -7.15 -2.64
N ARG A 300 3.43 -8.33 -2.39
CA ARG A 300 4.87 -8.53 -2.19
C ARG A 300 5.60 -8.76 -3.50
N TYR A 301 5.01 -9.52 -4.41
CA TYR A 301 5.62 -9.88 -5.68
C TYR A 301 4.95 -9.12 -6.80
N TYR A 302 5.76 -8.55 -7.68
CA TYR A 302 5.28 -7.91 -8.90
C TYR A 302 5.85 -8.59 -10.12
N LYS A 303 5.04 -8.69 -11.17
CA LYS A 303 5.43 -9.16 -12.51
C LYS A 303 5.20 -8.04 -13.50
N LEU A 304 6.23 -7.67 -14.24
CA LEU A 304 6.20 -6.68 -15.31
C LEU A 304 6.26 -7.40 -16.66
N GLU A 305 5.30 -7.15 -17.52
CA GLU A 305 5.32 -7.57 -18.91
C GLU A 305 5.63 -6.36 -19.79
N LEU A 306 6.74 -6.45 -20.53
CA LEU A 306 7.16 -5.46 -21.52
C LEU A 306 6.85 -6.01 -22.90
N ARG A 307 6.05 -5.29 -23.68
CA ARG A 307 5.74 -5.69 -25.05
C ARG A 307 6.72 -5.01 -26.01
N HIS A 308 7.44 -5.83 -26.78
CA HIS A 308 8.35 -5.39 -27.81
C HIS A 308 7.59 -5.24 -29.14
N LEU A 309 7.51 -4.03 -29.67
CA LEU A 309 6.88 -3.80 -30.97
C LEU A 309 7.83 -4.14 -32.12
N ASP A 310 9.15 -4.01 -31.92
CA ASP A 310 10.18 -4.11 -32.96
C ASP A 310 11.21 -5.22 -32.69
N GLN A 311 10.88 -6.26 -31.91
CA GLN A 311 11.76 -7.37 -31.51
C GLN A 311 13.04 -6.95 -30.75
N VAL A 312 13.17 -5.69 -30.35
CA VAL A 312 14.29 -5.23 -29.54
C VAL A 312 13.98 -5.46 -28.07
N SER A 313 14.77 -6.31 -27.40
CA SER A 313 14.64 -6.50 -25.96
C SER A 313 15.00 -5.22 -25.20
N ALA A 314 14.23 -4.91 -24.18
CA ALA A 314 14.50 -3.78 -23.28
C ALA A 314 15.10 -4.28 -21.96
N GLU A 315 16.12 -3.55 -21.49
CA GLU A 315 16.69 -3.77 -20.18
C GLU A 315 16.15 -2.73 -19.19
N VAL A 316 15.70 -3.17 -18.01
CA VAL A 316 15.34 -2.26 -16.93
C VAL A 316 16.62 -1.81 -16.25
N THR A 317 17.03 -0.57 -16.47
CA THR A 317 18.27 0.00 -15.92
C THR A 317 18.07 0.53 -14.51
N THR A 318 16.91 1.11 -14.23
CA THR A 318 16.55 1.63 -12.92
C THR A 318 15.06 1.41 -12.69
N SER A 319 14.71 0.99 -11.50
CA SER A 319 13.31 0.94 -11.08
C SER A 319 13.16 1.13 -9.58
N ARG A 320 12.08 1.79 -9.18
CA ARG A 320 11.78 2.06 -7.78
C ARG A 320 10.28 1.95 -7.54
N ALA A 321 9.90 1.36 -6.40
CA ALA A 321 8.54 1.37 -5.88
C ALA A 321 8.40 2.50 -4.87
N GLY A 322 7.48 3.43 -5.12
CA GLY A 322 7.13 4.51 -4.23
C GLY A 322 5.92 4.14 -3.38
N TYR A 323 6.01 4.30 -2.07
CA TYR A 323 4.89 4.14 -1.16
C TYR A 323 4.73 5.37 -0.27
N GLU A 324 3.50 5.60 0.13
CA GLU A 324 3.14 6.76 0.93
C GLU A 324 3.80 6.72 2.30
N ASN A 325 4.43 7.83 2.68
CA ASN A 325 5.04 7.97 3.99
C ASN A 325 3.95 8.30 5.02
N VAL A 326 3.58 7.32 5.83
CA VAL A 326 2.53 7.44 6.83
C VAL A 326 3.09 7.58 8.24
N ARG A 327 2.34 8.27 9.09
CA ARG A 327 2.65 8.48 10.50
C ARG A 327 1.58 7.85 11.38
N LEU A 328 2.06 7.23 12.44
CA LEU A 328 1.27 6.82 13.59
C LEU A 328 1.17 8.02 14.53
N VAL A 329 -0.02 8.52 14.79
CA VAL A 329 -0.28 9.60 15.77
C VAL A 329 -1.02 9.01 16.94
N PHE A 330 -0.51 9.22 18.16
CA PHE A 330 -1.03 8.59 19.37
C PHE A 330 -0.88 9.49 20.59
N GLU A 331 -1.66 9.23 21.61
CA GLU A 331 -1.48 9.85 22.93
C GLU A 331 -0.55 9.00 23.79
N ALA A 332 0.23 9.64 24.64
CA ALA A 332 0.99 8.98 25.70
C ALA A 332 1.13 9.90 26.91
N ASP A 333 1.21 9.30 28.10
CA ASP A 333 1.37 9.98 29.37
C ASP A 333 2.78 9.74 29.94
N TYR A 334 3.20 10.65 30.79
CA TYR A 334 4.44 10.51 31.55
C TYR A 334 4.42 9.24 32.43
N GLY A 335 5.53 8.51 32.42
CA GLY A 335 5.71 7.32 33.25
C GLY A 335 5.17 6.03 32.65
N HIS A 336 4.58 6.07 31.46
CA HIS A 336 4.14 4.88 30.73
C HIS A 336 5.07 4.57 29.57
N HIS A 337 5.17 3.27 29.23
CA HIS A 337 6.00 2.77 28.13
C HIS A 337 5.12 2.12 27.05
N PRO A 338 4.50 2.93 26.17
CA PRO A 338 3.61 2.40 25.14
C PRO A 338 4.36 1.49 24.18
N GLN A 339 3.70 0.40 23.81
CA GLN A 339 4.20 -0.58 22.85
C GLN A 339 3.15 -0.84 21.77
N LEU A 340 3.60 -0.99 20.55
CA LEU A 340 2.79 -1.46 19.43
C LEU A 340 2.63 -2.97 19.49
N TYR A 341 1.42 -3.44 19.22
CA TYR A 341 1.07 -4.86 19.05
C TYR A 341 0.37 -5.03 17.72
N PHE A 342 0.76 -6.03 16.93
CA PHE A 342 0.24 -6.22 15.58
C PHE A 342 0.36 -7.67 15.08
N GLY A 343 -0.25 -7.94 13.90
CA GLY A 343 -0.21 -9.26 13.27
C GLY A 343 -1.25 -10.21 13.85
N THR A 344 -2.50 -9.77 13.97
CA THR A 344 -3.63 -10.64 14.28
C THR A 344 -4.57 -10.75 13.08
N SER A 345 -5.08 -11.95 12.81
CA SER A 345 -5.97 -12.21 11.67
C SER A 345 -7.40 -11.69 11.86
N HIS A 346 -7.82 -11.39 13.07
CA HIS A 346 -9.19 -11.00 13.39
C HIS A 346 -9.22 -9.87 14.43
N PRO A 347 -8.69 -8.69 14.10
CA PRO A 347 -8.72 -7.58 15.05
C PRO A 347 -10.13 -7.01 15.11
N PRO A 348 -10.66 -6.72 16.31
CA PRO A 348 -11.80 -5.83 16.41
C PRO A 348 -11.40 -4.45 15.86
N LEU A 349 -12.23 -3.83 15.05
CA LEU A 349 -11.93 -2.48 14.56
C LEU A 349 -11.86 -1.49 15.74
N PRO A 350 -10.74 -0.78 15.91
CA PRO A 350 -10.62 0.22 16.96
C PRO A 350 -11.54 1.40 16.65
N ARG A 351 -12.16 1.94 17.69
CA ARG A 351 -13.01 3.13 17.59
C ARG A 351 -12.44 4.21 18.50
N TYR A 352 -11.48 4.96 17.98
CA TYR A 352 -10.91 6.09 18.70
C TYR A 352 -11.45 7.41 18.12
N ASP A 353 -11.64 8.40 18.97
CA ASP A 353 -12.00 9.75 18.58
C ASP A 353 -10.82 10.73 18.60
N LEU A 354 -9.62 10.21 18.77
CA LEU A 354 -8.38 11.01 18.82
C LEU A 354 -8.26 11.95 17.61
N GLN A 355 -8.47 11.43 16.40
CA GLN A 355 -8.43 12.25 15.18
C GLN A 355 -9.43 13.40 15.19
N ARG A 356 -10.60 13.22 15.81
CA ARG A 356 -11.61 14.30 15.96
C ARG A 356 -11.16 15.35 16.96
N ARG A 357 -10.46 14.96 18.04
CA ARG A 357 -9.96 15.86 19.09
C ARG A 357 -8.77 16.68 18.62
N VAL A 358 -7.84 16.06 17.88
CA VAL A 358 -6.57 16.68 17.43
C VAL A 358 -6.69 17.35 16.06
N GLY A 359 -7.73 17.02 15.29
CA GLY A 359 -7.93 17.46 13.92
C GLY A 359 -7.40 16.48 12.87
N PRO A 360 -7.78 16.67 11.60
CA PRO A 360 -7.29 15.85 10.50
C PRO A 360 -5.83 16.18 10.15
N GLY A 361 -5.08 15.16 9.75
CA GLY A 361 -3.69 15.32 9.35
C GLY A 361 -2.70 15.17 10.49
N LEU A 362 -1.50 15.71 10.30
CA LEU A 362 -0.42 15.66 11.27
C LEU A 362 -0.50 16.87 12.20
N PRO A 363 -0.66 16.68 13.53
CA PRO A 363 -0.72 17.80 14.46
C PRO A 363 0.60 18.56 14.47
N ALA A 364 0.55 19.88 14.32
CA ALA A 364 1.75 20.74 14.29
C ALA A 364 2.58 20.68 15.60
N ARG A 365 1.98 20.22 16.69
CA ARG A 365 2.62 20.11 18.01
C ARG A 365 2.87 18.66 18.45
N ALA A 366 2.70 17.69 17.55
CA ALA A 366 2.99 16.29 17.89
C ALA A 366 4.49 16.11 18.15
N MET A 367 4.81 15.54 19.29
CA MET A 367 6.19 15.26 19.68
C MET A 367 6.72 14.05 18.90
N PRO A 368 8.01 14.06 18.52
CA PRO A 368 8.59 12.96 17.78
C PRO A 368 8.74 11.71 18.66
N ALA A 369 8.46 10.57 18.05
CA ALA A 369 8.71 9.24 18.59
C ALA A 369 9.17 8.32 17.45
N GLU A 370 9.72 7.17 17.81
CA GLU A 370 10.18 6.15 16.87
C GLU A 370 9.55 4.80 17.22
N VAL A 371 9.35 3.96 16.21
CA VAL A 371 9.01 2.56 16.39
C VAL A 371 10.31 1.78 16.47
N GLY A 372 10.56 1.13 17.60
CA GLY A 372 11.75 0.31 17.79
C GLY A 372 11.65 -1.05 17.09
N GLU A 373 12.65 -1.89 17.31
CA GLU A 373 12.74 -3.19 16.66
C GLU A 373 11.56 -4.12 17.00
N ARG A 374 11.08 -4.79 15.97
CA ARG A 374 10.03 -5.81 16.05
C ARG A 374 10.53 -7.04 16.81
N GLY A 375 9.78 -7.47 17.83
CA GLY A 375 10.00 -8.71 18.56
C GLY A 375 8.76 -9.58 18.63
N ARG A 376 8.93 -10.85 18.98
CA ARG A 376 7.79 -11.76 19.26
C ARG A 376 7.06 -11.30 20.52
N ASN A 377 5.73 -11.34 20.46
CA ASN A 377 4.91 -11.01 21.62
C ASN A 377 4.95 -12.16 22.66
N PRO A 378 5.52 -11.93 23.87
CA PRO A 378 5.60 -12.97 24.90
C PRO A 378 4.23 -13.38 25.44
N ALA A 379 3.26 -12.45 25.50
CA ALA A 379 1.90 -12.77 25.94
C ALA A 379 1.24 -13.84 25.04
N ARG A 380 1.48 -13.77 23.73
CA ARG A 380 1.03 -14.79 22.79
C ARG A 380 1.69 -16.15 23.05
N VAL A 381 3.00 -16.17 23.30
CA VAL A 381 3.72 -17.41 23.59
C VAL A 381 3.14 -18.07 24.83
N VAL A 382 2.92 -17.28 25.89
CA VAL A 382 2.29 -17.77 27.13
C VAL A 382 0.86 -18.28 26.88
N ALA A 383 0.06 -17.54 26.08
CA ALA A 383 -1.31 -17.95 25.76
C ALA A 383 -1.35 -19.26 24.97
N VAL A 384 -0.48 -19.43 23.97
CA VAL A 384 -0.34 -20.67 23.19
C VAL A 384 0.07 -21.83 24.08
N LEU A 385 1.09 -21.65 24.93
CA LEU A 385 1.53 -22.69 25.87
C LEU A 385 0.41 -23.07 26.85
N ARG A 386 -0.39 -22.10 27.31
CA ARG A 386 -1.54 -22.32 28.17
C ARG A 386 -2.64 -23.12 27.48
N GLU A 387 -2.94 -22.82 26.23
CA GLU A 387 -3.92 -23.52 25.40
C GLU A 387 -3.49 -24.97 25.17
N TYR A 388 -2.23 -25.21 24.79
CA TYR A 388 -1.69 -26.57 24.68
C TYR A 388 -1.70 -27.30 26.01
N GLY A 389 -1.29 -26.65 27.11
CA GLY A 389 -1.33 -27.21 28.45
C GLY A 389 -2.75 -27.63 28.89
N ARG A 390 -3.75 -26.77 28.56
CA ARG A 390 -5.16 -27.09 28.83
C ARG A 390 -5.64 -28.27 27.99
N THR A 391 -5.30 -28.34 26.71
CA THR A 391 -5.65 -29.47 25.84
C THR A 391 -5.00 -30.74 26.32
N LEU A 392 -3.73 -30.71 26.71
CA LEU A 392 -3.02 -31.86 27.28
C LEU A 392 -3.63 -32.31 28.61
N ALA A 393 -4.01 -31.35 29.47
CA ALA A 393 -4.66 -31.68 30.77
C ALA A 393 -6.01 -32.38 30.57
N TRP A 394 -6.84 -31.89 29.65
CA TRP A 394 -8.10 -32.54 29.31
C TRP A 394 -7.90 -33.90 28.67
N SER A 395 -6.91 -34.06 27.80
CA SER A 395 -6.57 -35.35 27.18
C SER A 395 -6.09 -36.34 28.24
N ALA A 396 -5.23 -35.92 29.16
CA ALA A 396 -4.76 -36.76 30.27
C ALA A 396 -5.91 -37.17 31.21
N LEU A 397 -6.82 -36.23 31.51
CA LEU A 397 -8.01 -36.51 32.31
C LEU A 397 -8.93 -37.54 31.63
N ALA A 398 -9.16 -37.38 30.32
CA ALA A 398 -9.95 -38.34 29.56
C ALA A 398 -9.36 -39.74 29.56
N VAL A 399 -8.02 -39.87 29.43
CA VAL A 399 -7.30 -41.13 29.51
C VAL A 399 -7.44 -41.74 30.91
N LEU A 400 -7.28 -40.95 31.99
CA LEU A 400 -7.43 -41.40 33.35
C LEU A 400 -8.85 -41.90 33.66
N VAL A 401 -9.86 -41.15 33.20
CA VAL A 401 -11.27 -41.56 33.33
C VAL A 401 -11.55 -42.84 32.55
N GLY A 402 -11.08 -42.92 31.31
CA GLY A 402 -11.20 -44.14 30.49
C GLY A 402 -10.54 -45.36 31.13
N PHE A 403 -9.33 -45.19 31.67
CA PHE A 403 -8.65 -46.25 32.40
C PHE A 403 -9.39 -46.66 33.67
N GLY A 404 -9.89 -45.66 34.45
CA GLY A 404 -10.70 -45.95 35.65
C GLY A 404 -11.96 -46.75 35.33
N LEU A 405 -12.68 -46.40 34.25
CA LEU A 405 -13.86 -47.15 33.79
C LEU A 405 -13.50 -48.55 33.33
N LEU A 406 -12.38 -48.74 32.68
CA LEU A 406 -11.90 -50.06 32.22
C LEU A 406 -11.55 -50.96 33.39
N VAL A 407 -10.89 -50.44 34.45
CA VAL A 407 -10.60 -51.17 35.69
C VAL A 407 -11.90 -51.50 36.40
N ALA A 408 -12.82 -50.58 36.56
CA ALA A 408 -14.12 -50.81 37.19
C ALA A 408 -14.94 -51.88 36.45
N PHE A 409 -14.95 -51.83 35.11
CA PHE A 409 -15.61 -52.81 34.26
C PHE A 409 -14.99 -54.20 34.43
N ARG A 410 -13.66 -54.29 34.51
CA ARG A 410 -12.93 -55.53 34.69
C ARG A 410 -13.20 -56.13 36.06
N GLN A 411 -13.26 -55.33 37.13
CA GLN A 411 -13.62 -55.75 38.47
C GLN A 411 -15.09 -56.21 38.59
N TRP A 412 -16.00 -55.51 37.92
CA TRP A 412 -17.41 -55.84 37.83
C TRP A 412 -17.62 -57.24 37.17
N ARG A 413 -16.91 -57.45 36.05
CA ARG A 413 -16.94 -58.71 35.31
C ARG A 413 -16.42 -59.90 36.20
N GLN A 414 -15.31 -59.68 36.88
CA GLN A 414 -14.74 -60.73 37.81
C GLN A 414 -15.60 -61.05 39.01
N ARG A 415 -16.58 -60.20 39.35
CA ARG A 415 -17.51 -60.48 40.46
C ARG A 415 -18.80 -61.23 40.02
N ASN A 416 -19.04 -61.23 38.73
CA ASN A 416 -20.25 -61.79 38.14
C ASN A 416 -19.99 -63.09 37.36
N ASP A 417 -18.73 -63.47 37.20
CA ASP A 417 -18.25 -64.76 36.76
C ASP A 417 -17.86 -65.57 38.02
#